data_16c261a79604eea264bf708c273af1eb
#
_entry.id   16c261a79604eea264bf708c273af1eb
#
_cell.length_a   1.000
_cell.length_b   1.000
_cell.length_c   1.000
_cell.angle_alpha   90.00
_cell.angle_beta   90.00
_cell.angle_gamma   90.00
#
_symmetry.space_group_name_H-M   'P 1'
#
loop_
_entity.id
_entity.type
_entity.pdbx_description
1 polymer ?
#
loop_
_entity_poly.entity_id
_entity_poly.type
_entity_poly.pdbx_seq_one_letter_code
_entity_poly.pdbx_strand_id
1 'polypeptide(L)'
;MASDFHTHFVHPGKMELVNGPQPGAVLWSLPFHPWETETMPEIPGELLLKCAALGELGFDKFRGALPYPEAQIKLFYRFLEAAQQAEKPVVLHAVGSAEELFKCSRAFPGLKFLVHGFSKHNPRLLKELLDHGFYVSLAPALITDEKIRAFLKSAPGVRVGLETDDNNALKIEELYDLLDIPGFEEAADRHFREFLQL
;
A
#
# COMPACT_ATOMS: atom_id res chain seq x y z
N MET A 1 -13.20 2.50 -13.42
CA MET A 1 -12.93 1.05 -13.23
C MET A 1 -12.41 0.89 -11.83
N ALA A 2 -13.02 -0.02 -11.07
CA ALA A 2 -12.62 -0.28 -9.68
C ALA A 2 -11.17 -0.79 -9.64
N SER A 3 -10.30 -0.05 -8.95
CA SER A 3 -8.89 -0.41 -8.79
C SER A 3 -8.66 -1.03 -7.42
N ASP A 4 -8.03 -2.22 -7.40
CA ASP A 4 -7.58 -2.88 -6.17
C ASP A 4 -6.16 -2.45 -5.85
N PHE A 5 -5.99 -1.69 -4.77
CA PHE A 5 -4.70 -1.09 -4.42
C PHE A 5 -3.69 -2.11 -3.90
N HIS A 6 -4.17 -3.24 -3.39
CA HIS A 6 -3.33 -4.33 -2.93
C HIS A 6 -4.13 -5.63 -2.82
N THR A 7 -3.62 -6.70 -3.43
CA THR A 7 -4.21 -8.04 -3.35
C THR A 7 -3.15 -9.12 -3.42
N HIS A 8 -3.40 -10.26 -2.78
CA HIS A 8 -2.55 -11.46 -2.87
C HIS A 8 -3.00 -12.42 -3.98
N PHE A 9 -4.04 -12.07 -4.73
CA PHE A 9 -4.62 -12.93 -5.76
C PHE A 9 -4.72 -12.22 -7.11
N VAL A 10 -4.66 -13.00 -8.18
CA VAL A 10 -4.84 -12.49 -9.55
C VAL A 10 -6.28 -12.65 -9.98
N HIS A 11 -6.90 -11.54 -10.38
CA HIS A 11 -8.27 -11.53 -10.94
C HIS A 11 -8.22 -11.09 -12.41
N PRO A 12 -8.34 -12.01 -13.37
CA PRO A 12 -8.18 -11.70 -14.78
C PRO A 12 -9.05 -10.53 -15.25
N GLY A 13 -8.45 -9.57 -15.93
CA GLY A 13 -9.14 -8.40 -16.47
C GLY A 13 -9.42 -7.27 -15.46
N LYS A 14 -8.91 -7.39 -14.23
CA LYS A 14 -9.03 -6.33 -13.21
C LYS A 14 -7.84 -5.38 -13.22
N MET A 15 -8.08 -4.17 -12.74
CA MET A 15 -7.03 -3.19 -12.45
C MET A 15 -6.61 -3.39 -10.99
N GLU A 16 -5.52 -4.09 -10.78
CA GLU A 16 -5.08 -4.51 -9.44
C GLU A 16 -3.55 -4.49 -9.31
N LEU A 17 -3.06 -4.24 -8.09
CA LEU A 17 -1.65 -4.40 -7.73
C LEU A 17 -1.49 -5.70 -6.93
N VAL A 18 -0.95 -6.71 -7.57
CA VAL A 18 -0.78 -8.05 -7.00
C VAL A 18 0.51 -8.11 -6.18
N ASN A 19 0.47 -8.69 -5.00
CA ASN A 19 1.65 -8.93 -4.17
C ASN A 19 2.47 -10.10 -4.72
N GLY A 20 3.61 -9.78 -5.28
CA GLY A 20 4.52 -10.74 -5.91
C GLY A 20 4.23 -11.06 -7.39
N PRO A 21 5.23 -11.56 -8.10
CA PRO A 21 5.10 -11.98 -9.48
C PRO A 21 4.32 -13.30 -9.56
N GLN A 22 3.07 -13.23 -9.98
CA GLN A 22 2.20 -14.39 -10.14
C GLN A 22 1.79 -14.57 -11.61
N PRO A 23 1.53 -15.81 -12.06
CA PRO A 23 1.01 -16.05 -13.41
C PRO A 23 -0.27 -15.27 -13.68
N GLY A 24 -0.26 -14.44 -14.72
CA GLY A 24 -1.40 -13.59 -15.09
C GLY A 24 -1.42 -12.21 -14.43
N ALA A 25 -0.61 -11.94 -13.44
CA ALA A 25 -0.48 -10.61 -12.87
C ALA A 25 0.10 -9.62 -13.90
N VAL A 26 -0.62 -8.52 -14.15
CA VAL A 26 -0.17 -7.45 -15.07
C VAL A 26 0.63 -6.41 -14.31
N LEU A 27 0.13 -5.98 -13.15
CA LEU A 27 0.82 -5.08 -12.24
C LEU A 27 1.09 -5.83 -10.94
N TRP A 28 2.32 -5.84 -10.50
CA TRP A 28 2.72 -6.53 -9.27
C TRP A 28 3.81 -5.76 -8.52
N SER A 29 3.81 -5.92 -7.21
CA SER A 29 4.84 -5.38 -6.34
C SER A 29 5.88 -6.45 -6.00
N LEU A 30 7.15 -6.06 -5.84
CA LEU A 30 8.24 -6.95 -5.44
C LEU A 30 8.30 -7.02 -3.91
N PRO A 31 7.82 -8.12 -3.27
CA PRO A 31 7.62 -8.17 -1.83
C PRO A 31 8.92 -8.43 -1.06
N PHE A 32 9.02 -7.79 0.11
CA PHE A 32 10.02 -8.06 1.15
C PHE A 32 9.36 -7.88 2.52
N HIS A 33 8.38 -8.73 2.79
CA HIS A 33 7.53 -8.59 3.96
C HIS A 33 8.32 -8.76 5.26
N PRO A 34 8.10 -7.91 6.30
CA PRO A 34 8.86 -7.98 7.56
C PRO A 34 8.66 -9.28 8.32
N TRP A 35 7.62 -10.05 8.04
CA TRP A 35 7.38 -11.35 8.68
C TRP A 35 8.25 -12.48 8.12
N GLU A 36 8.66 -12.37 6.86
CA GLU A 36 9.35 -13.42 6.12
C GLU A 36 10.85 -13.16 5.99
N THR A 37 11.28 -11.93 6.29
CA THR A 37 12.66 -11.51 6.09
C THR A 37 13.49 -11.79 7.34
N GLU A 38 14.17 -12.93 7.39
CA GLU A 38 15.07 -13.32 8.49
C GLU A 38 16.49 -12.76 8.31
N THR A 39 16.85 -12.40 7.10
CA THR A 39 18.21 -11.94 6.73
C THR A 39 18.11 -10.69 5.86
N MET A 40 19.28 -10.14 5.49
CA MET A 40 19.38 -9.04 4.51
C MET A 40 19.40 -9.62 3.10
N PRO A 41 18.25 -9.81 2.41
CA PRO A 41 18.22 -10.41 1.09
C PRO A 41 18.86 -9.50 0.04
N GLU A 42 19.37 -10.09 -1.02
CA GLU A 42 19.70 -9.34 -2.23
C GLU A 42 18.41 -8.90 -2.95
N ILE A 43 18.44 -7.72 -3.54
CA ILE A 43 17.33 -7.22 -4.35
C ILE A 43 17.53 -7.74 -5.77
N PRO A 44 16.64 -8.60 -6.30
CA PRO A 44 16.80 -9.16 -7.64
C PRO A 44 16.61 -8.06 -8.69
N GLY A 45 17.69 -7.58 -9.28
CA GLY A 45 17.67 -6.46 -10.22
C GLY A 45 16.72 -6.66 -11.40
N GLU A 46 16.64 -7.87 -11.95
CA GLU A 46 15.70 -8.16 -13.06
C GLU A 46 14.23 -8.05 -12.64
N LEU A 47 13.89 -8.47 -11.42
CA LEU A 47 12.52 -8.34 -10.90
C LEU A 47 12.21 -6.90 -10.54
N LEU A 48 13.17 -6.17 -9.97
CA LEU A 48 13.02 -4.76 -9.65
C LEU A 48 12.71 -3.92 -10.90
N LEU A 49 13.32 -4.22 -12.03
CA LEU A 49 13.03 -3.53 -13.28
C LEU A 49 11.62 -3.84 -13.83
N LYS A 50 11.11 -5.04 -13.60
CA LYS A 50 9.82 -5.51 -14.13
C LYS A 50 8.62 -5.19 -13.24
N CYS A 51 8.82 -5.05 -11.93
CA CYS A 51 7.72 -4.78 -11.00
C CYS A 51 7.12 -3.38 -11.21
N ALA A 52 5.84 -3.22 -10.87
CA ALA A 52 5.17 -1.93 -10.86
C ALA A 52 5.49 -1.11 -9.61
N ALA A 53 5.73 -1.78 -8.47
CA ALA A 53 6.07 -1.18 -7.19
C ALA A 53 7.06 -2.07 -6.42
N LEU A 54 7.72 -1.52 -5.40
CA LEU A 54 8.49 -2.29 -4.43
C LEU A 54 7.66 -2.44 -3.14
N GLY A 55 7.58 -3.62 -2.58
CA GLY A 55 6.76 -3.92 -1.37
C GLY A 55 5.81 -5.12 -1.60
N GLU A 56 5.22 -5.64 -0.55
CA GLU A 56 5.14 -5.06 0.78
C GLU A 56 6.51 -5.01 1.47
N LEU A 57 6.83 -3.88 2.00
CA LEU A 57 7.96 -3.73 2.90
C LEU A 57 7.61 -2.75 4.03
N GLY A 58 8.32 -2.80 5.16
CA GLY A 58 8.04 -1.90 6.27
C GLY A 58 8.29 -2.50 7.63
N PHE A 59 7.37 -2.22 8.56
CA PHE A 59 7.53 -2.60 9.97
C PHE A 59 6.29 -3.26 10.53
N ASP A 60 6.51 -4.31 11.32
CA ASP A 60 5.53 -4.82 12.24
C ASP A 60 6.16 -4.93 13.63
N LYS A 61 5.71 -4.08 14.56
CA LYS A 61 6.23 -4.07 15.95
C LYS A 61 5.82 -5.30 16.75
N PHE A 62 4.83 -6.05 16.29
CA PHE A 62 4.28 -7.19 17.02
C PHE A 62 4.65 -8.54 16.41
N ARG A 63 4.98 -8.54 15.12
CA ARG A 63 5.24 -9.77 14.36
C ARG A 63 6.29 -9.51 13.27
N GLY A 64 7.56 -9.47 13.63
CA GLY A 64 8.65 -9.38 12.67
C GLY A 64 9.55 -10.60 12.72
N ALA A 65 10.03 -11.09 11.59
CA ALA A 65 11.01 -12.17 11.53
C ALA A 65 12.39 -11.73 12.03
N LEU A 66 12.74 -10.46 11.78
CA LEU A 66 13.98 -9.90 12.33
C LEU A 66 13.82 -9.60 13.81
N PRO A 67 14.71 -10.16 14.68
CA PRO A 67 14.55 -10.07 16.13
C PRO A 67 14.76 -8.67 16.70
N TYR A 68 15.32 -7.75 15.92
CA TYR A 68 15.65 -6.39 16.36
C TYR A 68 15.03 -5.34 15.44
N PRO A 69 14.32 -4.35 16.00
CA PRO A 69 13.77 -3.23 15.23
C PRO A 69 14.82 -2.50 14.36
N GLU A 70 16.04 -2.39 14.83
CA GLU A 70 17.14 -1.76 14.10
C GLU A 70 17.51 -2.50 12.81
N ALA A 71 17.44 -3.84 12.80
CA ALA A 71 17.69 -4.62 11.60
C ALA A 71 16.56 -4.43 10.57
N GLN A 72 15.31 -4.37 11.02
CA GLN A 72 14.17 -4.05 10.15
C GLN A 72 14.31 -2.64 9.56
N ILE A 73 14.68 -1.66 10.38
CA ILE A 73 14.90 -0.28 9.94
C ILE A 73 16.00 -0.22 8.88
N LYS A 74 17.14 -0.86 9.13
CA LYS A 74 18.26 -0.90 8.18
C LYS A 74 17.88 -1.54 6.85
N LEU A 75 17.16 -2.66 6.90
CA LEU A 75 16.66 -3.35 5.72
C LEU A 75 15.69 -2.44 4.93
N PHE A 76 14.76 -1.83 5.63
CA PHE A 76 13.78 -0.92 5.06
C PHE A 76 14.44 0.22 4.28
N TYR A 77 15.39 0.94 4.88
CA TYR A 77 16.08 2.05 4.21
C TYR A 77 16.87 1.58 2.97
N ARG A 78 17.49 0.40 3.03
CA ARG A 78 18.16 -0.19 1.85
C ARG A 78 17.18 -0.41 0.68
N PHE A 79 15.96 -0.85 0.98
CA PHE A 79 14.94 -1.01 -0.06
C PHE A 79 14.40 0.34 -0.57
N LEU A 80 14.29 1.36 0.29
CA LEU A 80 13.91 2.70 -0.15
C LEU A 80 14.96 3.30 -1.09
N GLU A 81 16.24 3.12 -0.82
CA GLU A 81 17.33 3.52 -1.71
C GLU A 81 17.22 2.83 -3.07
N ALA A 82 16.94 1.53 -3.10
CA ALA A 82 16.75 0.78 -4.34
C ALA A 82 15.50 1.24 -5.10
N ALA A 83 14.39 1.49 -4.39
CA ALA A 83 13.18 2.02 -4.98
C ALA A 83 13.40 3.40 -5.60
N GLN A 84 14.15 4.28 -4.93
CA GLN A 84 14.49 5.60 -5.43
C GLN A 84 15.36 5.52 -6.70
N GLN A 85 16.38 4.65 -6.70
CA GLN A 85 17.25 4.46 -7.86
C GLN A 85 16.51 3.89 -9.07
N ALA A 86 15.52 3.02 -8.83
CA ALA A 86 14.70 2.41 -9.86
C ALA A 86 13.44 3.23 -10.21
N GLU A 87 13.24 4.38 -9.57
CA GLU A 87 12.06 5.25 -9.71
C GLU A 87 10.73 4.49 -9.49
N LYS A 88 10.72 3.54 -8.56
CA LYS A 88 9.54 2.72 -8.25
C LYS A 88 8.81 3.24 -7.01
N PRO A 89 7.46 3.31 -7.06
CA PRO A 89 6.67 3.55 -5.87
C PRO A 89 6.77 2.40 -4.86
N VAL A 90 6.41 2.66 -3.61
CA VAL A 90 6.61 1.73 -2.51
C VAL A 90 5.29 1.40 -1.81
N VAL A 91 5.00 0.11 -1.65
CA VAL A 91 3.88 -0.40 -0.85
C VAL A 91 4.39 -0.71 0.56
N LEU A 92 3.74 -0.12 1.57
CA LEU A 92 4.17 -0.17 2.96
C LEU A 92 3.24 -0.99 3.84
N HIS A 93 3.81 -2.00 4.48
CA HIS A 93 3.21 -2.67 5.63
C HIS A 93 3.56 -1.90 6.91
N ALA A 94 2.55 -1.39 7.63
CA ALA A 94 2.78 -0.42 8.71
C ALA A 94 1.98 -0.74 9.98
N VAL A 95 2.49 -1.64 10.81
CA VAL A 95 1.84 -2.00 12.08
C VAL A 95 2.59 -1.37 13.25
N GLY A 96 1.96 -0.39 13.91
CA GLY A 96 2.52 0.31 15.06
C GLY A 96 3.71 1.25 14.75
N SER A 97 3.88 1.70 13.51
CA SER A 97 5.10 2.35 13.01
C SER A 97 4.88 3.71 12.32
N ALA A 98 3.81 4.43 12.63
CA ALA A 98 3.48 5.70 11.96
C ALA A 98 4.61 6.74 12.03
N GLU A 99 5.34 6.83 13.15
CA GLU A 99 6.46 7.76 13.30
C GLU A 99 7.60 7.46 12.31
N GLU A 100 7.91 6.17 12.12
CA GLU A 100 8.92 5.71 11.17
C GLU A 100 8.51 6.02 9.74
N LEU A 101 7.23 5.89 9.39
CA LEU A 101 6.71 6.27 8.08
C LEU A 101 6.89 7.76 7.81
N PHE A 102 6.58 8.62 8.78
CA PHE A 102 6.79 10.07 8.63
C PHE A 102 8.27 10.45 8.50
N LYS A 103 9.17 9.71 9.14
CA LYS A 103 10.61 9.90 8.94
C LYS A 103 11.03 9.52 7.52
N CYS A 104 10.55 8.39 7.00
CA CYS A 104 10.93 7.95 5.65
C CYS A 104 10.38 8.87 4.56
N SER A 105 9.15 9.36 4.67
CA SER A 105 8.60 10.30 3.66
C SER A 105 9.40 11.59 3.57
N ARG A 106 9.93 12.08 4.70
CA ARG A 106 10.82 13.24 4.72
C ARG A 106 12.22 12.94 4.16
N ALA A 107 12.73 11.74 4.40
CA ALA A 107 14.04 11.31 3.90
C ALA A 107 14.05 11.02 2.38
N PHE A 108 12.91 10.62 1.83
CA PHE A 108 12.74 10.27 0.42
C PHE A 108 11.58 11.03 -0.23
N PRO A 109 11.65 12.37 -0.34
CA PRO A 109 10.53 13.20 -0.79
C PRO A 109 10.12 12.97 -2.25
N GLY A 110 10.97 12.30 -3.04
CA GLY A 110 10.68 11.93 -4.42
C GLY A 110 9.95 10.59 -4.58
N LEU A 111 9.88 9.76 -3.52
CA LEU A 111 9.18 8.49 -3.57
C LEU A 111 7.69 8.66 -3.30
N LYS A 112 6.89 7.88 -4.03
CA LYS A 112 5.46 7.71 -3.73
C LYS A 112 5.29 6.50 -2.82
N PHE A 113 4.52 6.68 -1.76
CA PHE A 113 4.28 5.66 -0.75
C PHE A 113 2.80 5.33 -0.65
N LEU A 114 2.46 4.04 -0.69
CA LEU A 114 1.14 3.52 -0.37
C LEU A 114 1.19 2.81 0.98
N VAL A 115 0.49 3.29 1.97
CA VAL A 115 0.21 2.53 3.21
C VAL A 115 -0.96 1.62 2.92
N HIS A 116 -0.70 0.30 2.78
CA HIS A 116 -1.75 -0.68 2.60
C HIS A 116 -2.33 -1.14 3.94
N GLY A 117 -3.48 -1.79 3.91
CA GLY A 117 -4.07 -2.42 5.09
C GLY A 117 -4.46 -1.43 6.20
N PHE A 118 -4.78 -0.17 5.87
CA PHE A 118 -5.18 0.77 6.91
C PHE A 118 -6.46 0.30 7.59
N SER A 119 -6.34 -0.10 8.87
CA SER A 119 -7.41 -0.72 9.65
C SER A 119 -7.77 0.06 10.93
N LYS A 120 -7.32 1.31 11.06
CA LYS A 120 -7.56 2.11 12.26
C LYS A 120 -8.84 2.94 12.13
N HIS A 121 -9.76 2.80 13.09
CA HIS A 121 -10.96 3.62 13.24
C HIS A 121 -10.61 5.07 13.66
N ASN A 122 -9.64 5.68 12.98
CA ASN A 122 -9.05 6.97 13.34
C ASN A 122 -8.88 7.87 12.11
N PRO A 123 -9.89 8.68 11.77
CA PRO A 123 -9.83 9.62 10.64
C PRO A 123 -8.70 10.66 10.77
N ARG A 124 -8.29 10.99 12.01
CA ARG A 124 -7.19 11.94 12.24
C ARG A 124 -5.86 11.36 11.77
N LEU A 125 -5.58 10.08 12.08
CA LEU A 125 -4.37 9.42 11.60
C LEU A 125 -4.40 9.27 10.08
N LEU A 126 -5.57 8.91 9.51
CA LEU A 126 -5.74 8.84 8.05
C LEU A 126 -5.42 10.20 7.41
N LYS A 127 -5.97 11.29 7.96
CA LYS A 127 -5.68 12.64 7.48
C LYS A 127 -4.18 12.98 7.57
N GLU A 128 -3.54 12.65 8.68
CA GLU A 128 -2.11 12.91 8.90
C GLU A 128 -1.23 12.18 7.86
N LEU A 129 -1.53 10.92 7.55
CA LEU A 129 -0.86 10.19 6.46
C LEU A 129 -1.02 10.91 5.12
N LEU A 130 -2.24 11.32 4.78
CA LEU A 130 -2.53 12.04 3.53
C LEU A 130 -1.82 13.39 3.46
N ASP A 131 -1.76 14.14 4.56
CA ASP A 131 -1.04 15.42 4.67
C ASP A 131 0.48 15.23 4.45
N HIS A 132 1.04 14.10 4.82
CA HIS A 132 2.44 13.73 4.58
C HIS A 132 2.70 13.14 3.17
N GLY A 133 1.70 13.15 2.30
CA GLY A 133 1.86 12.74 0.91
C GLY A 133 1.62 11.25 0.62
N PHE A 134 1.23 10.46 1.62
CA PHE A 134 0.94 9.05 1.41
C PHE A 134 -0.34 8.83 0.58
N TYR A 135 -0.34 7.77 -0.20
CA TYR A 135 -1.54 7.06 -0.63
C TYR A 135 -1.90 6.06 0.46
N VAL A 136 -3.19 5.77 0.61
CA VAL A 136 -3.67 4.84 1.65
C VAL A 136 -4.72 3.91 1.04
N SER A 137 -4.62 2.61 1.24
CA SER A 137 -5.72 1.68 0.98
C SER A 137 -6.38 1.23 2.27
N LEU A 138 -7.70 1.23 2.27
CA LEU A 138 -8.50 0.86 3.43
C LEU A 138 -8.72 -0.65 3.45
N ALA A 139 -8.44 -1.25 4.60
CA ALA A 139 -8.84 -2.62 4.87
C ALA A 139 -10.37 -2.77 4.77
N PRO A 140 -10.90 -3.90 4.25
CA PRO A 140 -12.33 -4.10 4.04
C PRO A 140 -13.20 -3.84 5.26
N ALA A 141 -12.69 -4.10 6.46
CA ALA A 141 -13.41 -3.86 7.71
C ALA A 141 -13.75 -2.37 7.99
N LEU A 142 -13.05 -1.43 7.35
CA LEU A 142 -13.30 0.01 7.53
C LEU A 142 -14.35 0.59 6.58
N ILE A 143 -14.78 -0.15 5.58
CA ILE A 143 -15.69 0.36 4.55
C ILE A 143 -17.03 0.78 5.14
N THR A 144 -17.48 0.13 6.21
CA THR A 144 -18.71 0.45 6.93
C THR A 144 -18.48 1.35 8.15
N ASP A 145 -17.26 1.76 8.45
CA ASP A 145 -16.99 2.65 9.59
C ASP A 145 -17.53 4.05 9.33
N GLU A 146 -18.45 4.49 10.19
CA GLU A 146 -19.15 5.78 10.02
C GLU A 146 -18.21 6.99 10.06
N LYS A 147 -17.14 6.95 10.89
CA LYS A 147 -16.18 8.05 11.03
C LYS A 147 -15.29 8.17 9.80
N ILE A 148 -14.83 7.03 9.28
CA ILE A 148 -14.05 6.97 8.03
C ILE A 148 -14.90 7.41 6.86
N ARG A 149 -16.14 6.90 6.74
CA ARG A 149 -17.07 7.32 5.68
C ARG A 149 -17.37 8.82 5.74
N ALA A 150 -17.62 9.37 6.94
CA ALA A 150 -17.84 10.80 7.11
C ALA A 150 -16.64 11.64 6.68
N PHE A 151 -15.41 11.18 7.02
CA PHE A 151 -14.19 11.83 6.57
C PHE A 151 -14.06 11.81 5.04
N LEU A 152 -14.25 10.67 4.40
CA LEU A 152 -14.16 10.54 2.95
C LEU A 152 -15.19 11.39 2.21
N LYS A 153 -16.44 11.47 2.74
CA LYS A 153 -17.48 12.34 2.20
C LYS A 153 -17.14 13.83 2.32
N SER A 154 -16.43 14.22 3.39
CA SER A 154 -16.04 15.61 3.63
C SER A 154 -14.79 16.05 2.84
N ALA A 155 -14.02 15.10 2.34
CA ALA A 155 -12.76 15.34 1.64
C ALA A 155 -12.71 14.54 0.32
N PRO A 156 -13.55 14.86 -0.67
CA PRO A 156 -13.58 14.16 -1.94
C PRO A 156 -12.24 14.34 -2.67
N GLY A 157 -11.74 13.28 -3.29
CA GLY A 157 -10.49 13.33 -4.06
C GLY A 157 -9.21 13.17 -3.22
N VAL A 158 -9.31 12.69 -1.99
CA VAL A 158 -8.12 12.28 -1.20
C VAL A 158 -7.49 11.02 -1.78
N ARG A 159 -6.18 10.85 -1.58
CA ARG A 159 -5.40 9.70 -2.07
C ARG A 159 -5.69 8.41 -1.29
N VAL A 160 -6.97 8.02 -1.31
CA VAL A 160 -7.46 6.80 -0.65
C VAL A 160 -8.06 5.88 -1.68
N GLY A 161 -7.74 4.59 -1.58
CA GLY A 161 -8.35 3.51 -2.33
C GLY A 161 -8.84 2.39 -1.43
N LEU A 162 -9.34 1.32 -2.04
CA LEU A 162 -9.76 0.09 -1.38
C LEU A 162 -8.85 -1.06 -1.80
N GLU A 163 -8.88 -2.13 -1.04
CA GLU A 163 -8.10 -3.34 -1.29
C GLU A 163 -8.86 -4.60 -0.88
N THR A 164 -8.53 -5.72 -1.47
CA THR A 164 -9.03 -7.04 -1.05
C THR A 164 -8.02 -7.78 -0.18
N ASP A 165 -6.74 -7.41 -0.24
CA ASP A 165 -5.62 -7.95 0.54
C ASP A 165 -5.50 -9.48 0.38
N ASP A 166 -5.54 -10.24 1.46
CA ASP A 166 -5.43 -11.71 1.50
C ASP A 166 -6.79 -12.44 1.39
N ASN A 167 -7.86 -11.74 1.05
CA ASN A 167 -9.21 -12.30 0.98
C ASN A 167 -9.72 -12.51 -0.46
N ASN A 168 -9.45 -13.67 -1.03
CA ASN A 168 -9.88 -14.05 -2.39
C ASN A 168 -11.41 -14.15 -2.59
N ALA A 169 -12.20 -14.14 -1.50
CA ALA A 169 -13.66 -14.18 -1.62
C ALA A 169 -14.28 -12.80 -1.86
N LEU A 170 -13.52 -11.72 -1.60
CA LEU A 170 -13.97 -10.35 -1.83
C LEU A 170 -13.79 -9.96 -3.30
N LYS A 171 -14.72 -9.15 -3.79
CA LYS A 171 -14.60 -8.48 -5.08
C LYS A 171 -14.47 -6.98 -4.85
N ILE A 172 -13.49 -6.41 -5.47
CA ILE A 172 -13.18 -4.99 -5.29
C ILE A 172 -14.37 -4.09 -5.66
N GLU A 173 -15.13 -4.44 -6.68
CA GLU A 173 -16.33 -3.69 -7.08
C GLU A 173 -17.39 -3.68 -5.96
N GLU A 174 -17.61 -4.83 -5.32
CA GLU A 174 -18.58 -4.95 -4.21
C GLU A 174 -18.16 -4.07 -3.02
N LEU A 175 -16.85 -3.86 -2.79
CA LEU A 175 -16.35 -2.97 -1.75
C LEU A 175 -16.62 -1.50 -2.08
N TYR A 176 -16.42 -1.08 -3.34
CA TYR A 176 -16.77 0.28 -3.78
C TYR A 176 -18.28 0.51 -3.72
N ASP A 177 -19.10 -0.46 -4.15
CA ASP A 177 -20.57 -0.38 -4.04
C ASP A 177 -21.02 -0.27 -2.58
N LEU A 178 -20.41 -1.03 -1.68
CA LEU A 178 -20.73 -0.99 -0.23
C LEU A 178 -20.32 0.34 0.41
N LEU A 179 -19.21 0.93 0.00
CA LEU A 179 -18.78 2.24 0.47
C LEU A 179 -19.78 3.32 0.10
N ASP A 180 -20.36 3.26 -1.10
CA ASP A 180 -21.45 4.14 -1.59
C ASP A 180 -21.14 5.63 -1.39
N ILE A 181 -20.04 6.09 -1.92
CA ILE A 181 -19.65 7.51 -1.95
C ILE A 181 -19.51 7.93 -3.42
N PRO A 182 -20.40 8.81 -3.92
CA PRO A 182 -20.37 9.25 -5.32
C PRO A 182 -19.00 9.84 -5.74
N GLY A 183 -18.47 9.36 -6.86
CA GLY A 183 -17.20 9.83 -7.42
C GLY A 183 -15.94 9.30 -6.71
N PHE A 184 -16.10 8.48 -5.66
CA PHE A 184 -14.94 7.94 -4.94
C PHE A 184 -14.17 6.91 -5.77
N GLU A 185 -14.86 6.01 -6.47
CA GLU A 185 -14.21 5.00 -7.33
C GLU A 185 -13.36 5.66 -8.41
N GLU A 186 -13.89 6.69 -9.09
CA GLU A 186 -13.16 7.41 -10.13
C GLU A 186 -11.95 8.17 -9.57
N ALA A 187 -12.09 8.74 -8.36
CA ALA A 187 -10.98 9.38 -7.68
C ALA A 187 -9.90 8.37 -7.29
N ALA A 188 -10.29 7.22 -6.75
CA ALA A 188 -9.40 6.14 -6.39
C ALA A 188 -8.65 5.58 -7.62
N ASP A 189 -9.33 5.33 -8.75
CA ASP A 189 -8.67 4.88 -9.99
C ASP A 189 -7.63 5.89 -10.50
N ARG A 190 -7.92 7.20 -10.43
CA ARG A 190 -6.90 8.22 -10.76
C ARG A 190 -5.69 8.13 -9.84
N HIS A 191 -5.90 8.01 -8.54
CA HIS A 191 -4.81 7.94 -7.57
C HIS A 191 -4.01 6.64 -7.68
N PHE A 192 -4.66 5.53 -8.02
CA PHE A 192 -3.97 4.27 -8.32
C PHE A 192 -3.00 4.42 -9.49
N ARG A 193 -3.47 5.04 -10.59
CA ARG A 193 -2.63 5.31 -11.77
C ARG A 193 -1.51 6.30 -11.47
N GLU A 194 -1.82 7.38 -10.74
CA GLU A 194 -0.81 8.33 -10.30
C GLU A 194 0.26 7.68 -9.43
N PHE A 195 -0.14 6.80 -8.50
CA PHE A 195 0.78 6.05 -7.65
C PHE A 195 1.72 5.20 -8.49
N LEU A 196 1.19 4.41 -9.41
CA LEU A 196 1.94 3.47 -10.25
C LEU A 196 2.58 4.13 -11.49
N GLN A 197 2.36 5.41 -11.72
CA GLN A 197 2.92 6.18 -12.86
C GLN A 197 2.47 5.62 -14.22
N LEU A 198 1.17 5.24 -14.34
CA LEU A 198 0.53 4.68 -15.55
C LEU A 198 -0.09 5.77 -16.42
#